data_6c5e05562f9fcee23815b0ca57b815b6
#
_entry.id   6c5e05562f9fcee23815b0ca57b815b6
#
_cell.length_a   1.000
_cell.length_b   1.000
_cell.length_c   1.000
_cell.angle_alpha   90.00
_cell.angle_beta   90.00
_cell.angle_gamma   90.00
#
_symmetry.space_group_name_H-M   'P 1'
#
loop_
_entity.id
_entity.type
_entity.pdbx_description
1 polymer ?
#
loop_
_entity_poly.entity_id
_entity_poly.type
_entity_poly.pdbx_seq_one_letter_code
_entity_poly.pdbx_strand_id
1 'polypeptide(L)'
;EAPYCVSIALRNRTELLLGVVYEVCRDECFYAWKGGKAFMNGEEIHVSSVEDIQDAFVITELPYNHLQYKQTALQLYGVVGGIRMNGSAAAAICYVAIGRFDAWMEAFLGKWDYSAAALIVQQAGGKVTNFYGEDNFIEGHHIIATNGTLHSFFQKLLAEVPPLNM
;
A
#
# COMPACT_ATOMS: atom_id res chain seq x y z
N GLU A 1 -3.34 -4.26 -20.90
CA GLU A 1 -4.51 -4.45 -20.02
C GLU A 1 -4.20 -3.85 -18.66
N ALA A 2 -5.20 -3.25 -18.03
CA ALA A 2 -5.04 -2.75 -16.67
C ALA A 2 -4.96 -3.96 -15.70
N PRO A 3 -4.14 -3.92 -14.65
CA PRO A 3 -4.08 -5.00 -13.67
C PRO A 3 -5.42 -5.13 -12.93
N TYR A 4 -5.83 -6.37 -12.67
CA TYR A 4 -6.96 -6.67 -11.80
C TYR A 4 -6.65 -7.89 -10.95
N CYS A 5 -7.23 -7.92 -9.74
CA CYS A 5 -6.87 -8.89 -8.74
C CYS A 5 -8.08 -9.59 -8.15
N VAL A 6 -7.86 -10.84 -7.70
CA VAL A 6 -8.69 -11.47 -6.68
C VAL A 6 -8.01 -11.21 -5.33
N SER A 7 -8.70 -10.54 -4.41
CA SER A 7 -8.16 -10.16 -3.11
C SER A 7 -8.99 -10.80 -1.99
N ILE A 8 -8.36 -11.63 -1.17
CA ILE A 8 -9.00 -12.40 -0.09
C ILE A 8 -8.25 -12.14 1.21
N ALA A 9 -8.95 -11.66 2.23
CA ALA A 9 -8.40 -11.50 3.56
C ALA A 9 -9.23 -12.26 4.58
N LEU A 10 -8.57 -12.98 5.47
CA LEU A 10 -9.16 -13.55 6.68
C LEU A 10 -8.77 -12.66 7.86
N ARG A 11 -9.77 -12.23 8.63
CA ARG A 11 -9.55 -11.49 9.88
C ARG A 11 -10.41 -12.05 11.03
N ASN A 12 -9.95 -11.86 12.25
CA ASN A 12 -10.79 -11.90 13.43
C ASN A 12 -11.30 -10.48 13.75
N ARG A 13 -11.79 -10.24 14.96
CA ARG A 13 -12.31 -8.92 15.35
C ARG A 13 -11.25 -7.83 15.40
N THR A 14 -9.99 -8.16 15.63
CA THR A 14 -8.90 -7.22 15.93
C THR A 14 -7.76 -7.26 14.92
N GLU A 15 -7.61 -8.35 14.15
CA GLU A 15 -6.38 -8.60 13.42
C GLU A 15 -6.63 -9.27 12.06
N LEU A 16 -5.76 -8.97 11.10
CA LEU A 16 -5.61 -9.74 9.86
C LEU A 16 -4.81 -11.02 10.15
N LEU A 17 -5.33 -12.16 9.69
CA LEU A 17 -4.75 -13.48 9.93
C LEU A 17 -4.11 -14.07 8.68
N LEU A 18 -4.72 -13.83 7.51
CA LEU A 18 -4.25 -14.33 6.22
C LEU A 18 -4.63 -13.31 5.13
N GLY A 19 -3.75 -13.11 4.18
CA GLY A 19 -3.98 -12.33 2.98
C GLY A 19 -3.53 -13.10 1.74
N VAL A 20 -4.35 -13.10 0.70
CA VAL A 20 -4.01 -13.62 -0.63
C VAL A 20 -4.46 -12.60 -1.66
N VAL A 21 -3.57 -12.23 -2.57
CA VAL A 21 -3.85 -11.41 -3.73
C VAL A 21 -3.34 -12.10 -4.97
N TYR A 22 -4.23 -12.40 -5.91
CA TYR A 22 -3.84 -12.96 -7.20
C TYR A 22 -4.02 -11.90 -8.30
N GLU A 23 -2.90 -11.43 -8.83
CA GLU A 23 -2.87 -10.53 -9.97
C GLU A 23 -2.95 -11.35 -11.25
N VAL A 24 -4.09 -11.26 -11.93
CA VAL A 24 -4.47 -12.19 -12.98
C VAL A 24 -3.65 -11.97 -14.26
N CYS A 25 -3.34 -10.72 -14.61
CA CYS A 25 -2.66 -10.42 -15.87
C CYS A 25 -1.19 -10.91 -15.91
N ARG A 26 -0.55 -11.06 -14.73
CA ARG A 26 0.84 -11.47 -14.60
C ARG A 26 1.00 -12.90 -14.06
N ASP A 27 -0.09 -13.54 -13.68
CA ASP A 27 -0.07 -14.84 -13.00
C ASP A 27 0.76 -14.80 -11.71
N GLU A 28 0.58 -13.73 -10.91
CA GLU A 28 1.32 -13.51 -9.67
C GLU A 28 0.40 -13.69 -8.47
N CYS A 29 0.66 -14.72 -7.66
CA CYS A 29 -0.07 -15.03 -6.43
C CYS A 29 0.75 -14.59 -5.22
N PHE A 30 0.34 -13.51 -4.57
CA PHE A 30 0.93 -12.99 -3.33
C PHE A 30 0.15 -13.52 -2.14
N TYR A 31 0.85 -13.96 -1.10
CA TYR A 31 0.19 -14.41 0.12
C TYR A 31 1.07 -14.29 1.37
N ALA A 32 0.41 -14.13 2.50
CA ALA A 32 1.05 -14.10 3.81
C ALA A 32 0.05 -14.51 4.90
N TRP A 33 0.57 -14.97 6.03
CA TRP A 33 -0.20 -15.16 7.25
C TRP A 33 0.48 -14.46 8.41
N LYS A 34 -0.30 -14.08 9.41
CA LYS A 34 0.19 -13.36 10.58
C LYS A 34 1.29 -14.13 11.30
N GLY A 35 2.42 -13.45 11.54
CA GLY A 35 3.60 -14.04 12.19
C GLY A 35 4.42 -14.98 11.30
N GLY A 36 4.04 -15.09 10.02
CA GLY A 36 4.80 -15.81 9.00
C GLY A 36 5.66 -14.88 8.16
N LYS A 37 5.91 -15.30 6.93
CA LYS A 37 6.60 -14.55 5.89
C LYS A 37 5.63 -14.22 4.76
N ALA A 38 6.05 -13.33 3.85
CA ALA A 38 5.32 -13.05 2.62
C ALA A 38 5.95 -13.81 1.43
N PHE A 39 5.09 -14.22 0.51
CA PHE A 39 5.49 -15.01 -0.65
C PHE A 39 4.81 -14.51 -1.93
N MET A 40 5.51 -14.70 -3.05
CA MET A 40 4.94 -14.60 -4.40
C MET A 40 5.26 -15.89 -5.16
N ASN A 41 4.24 -16.59 -5.64
CA ASN A 41 4.39 -17.85 -6.39
C ASN A 41 5.29 -18.90 -5.71
N GLY A 42 5.30 -18.93 -4.36
CA GLY A 42 6.11 -19.86 -3.58
C GLY A 42 7.47 -19.32 -3.13
N GLU A 43 7.95 -18.23 -3.71
CA GLU A 43 9.21 -17.60 -3.34
C GLU A 43 9.00 -16.53 -2.26
N GLU A 44 9.86 -16.50 -1.24
CA GLU A 44 9.82 -15.49 -0.19
C GLU A 44 10.12 -14.10 -0.77
N ILE A 45 9.34 -13.09 -0.38
CA ILE A 45 9.49 -11.72 -0.86
C ILE A 45 9.76 -10.74 0.28
N HIS A 46 10.43 -9.65 -0.05
CA HIS A 46 10.77 -8.56 0.85
C HIS A 46 10.53 -7.21 0.19
N VAL A 47 10.23 -6.20 1.00
CA VAL A 47 10.19 -4.81 0.56
C VAL A 47 11.58 -4.33 0.10
N SER A 48 11.63 -3.21 -0.61
CA SER A 48 12.89 -2.58 -1.04
C SER A 48 13.72 -2.07 0.14
N SER A 49 15.01 -1.87 -0.13
CA SER A 49 15.96 -1.25 0.80
C SER A 49 16.28 0.22 0.49
N VAL A 50 15.46 0.90 -0.31
CA VAL A 50 15.64 2.31 -0.66
C VAL A 50 15.48 3.18 0.59
N GLU A 51 16.45 4.05 0.83
CA GLU A 51 16.52 4.94 2.00
C GLU A 51 16.34 6.41 1.64
N ASP A 52 16.78 6.82 0.43
CA ASP A 52 16.63 8.20 -0.03
C ASP A 52 15.31 8.39 -0.76
N ILE A 53 14.55 9.41 -0.34
CA ILE A 53 13.27 9.75 -0.95
C ILE A 53 13.40 10.13 -2.44
N GLN A 54 14.55 10.66 -2.84
CA GLN A 54 14.81 11.03 -4.23
C GLN A 54 14.95 9.82 -5.16
N ASP A 55 15.30 8.65 -4.61
CA ASP A 55 15.39 7.39 -5.35
C ASP A 55 14.09 6.59 -5.30
N ALA A 56 13.12 7.01 -4.48
CA ALA A 56 11.88 6.28 -4.25
C ALA A 56 10.95 6.30 -5.46
N PHE A 57 10.41 5.13 -5.81
CA PHE A 57 9.30 4.98 -6.75
C PHE A 57 7.99 4.78 -6.00
N VAL A 58 7.01 5.63 -6.28
CA VAL A 58 5.73 5.68 -5.57
C VAL A 58 4.58 5.34 -6.50
N ILE A 59 3.63 4.57 -6.01
CA ILE A 59 2.32 4.41 -6.66
C ILE A 59 1.28 5.17 -5.85
N THR A 60 0.46 5.97 -6.52
CA THR A 60 -0.71 6.62 -5.93
C THR A 60 -1.78 6.84 -6.99
N GLU A 61 -3.03 6.78 -6.60
CA GLU A 61 -4.13 7.18 -7.45
C GLU A 61 -4.56 8.62 -7.09
N LEU A 62 -5.18 9.31 -8.05
CA LEU A 62 -5.70 10.67 -7.85
C LEU A 62 -7.22 10.63 -7.94
N PRO A 63 -7.93 10.29 -6.86
CA PRO A 63 -9.38 10.16 -6.87
C PRO A 63 -10.05 11.47 -7.28
N TYR A 64 -11.09 11.38 -8.10
CA TYR A 64 -11.72 12.53 -8.76
C TYR A 64 -12.28 13.57 -7.79
N ASN A 65 -12.67 13.17 -6.59
CA ASN A 65 -13.47 13.98 -5.68
C ASN A 65 -12.69 14.56 -4.50
N HIS A 66 -11.36 14.44 -4.44
CA HIS A 66 -10.59 14.89 -3.29
C HIS A 66 -9.44 15.82 -3.66
N LEU A 67 -9.77 17.10 -3.76
CA LEU A 67 -8.81 18.12 -4.18
C LEU A 67 -7.59 18.20 -3.24
N GLN A 68 -7.82 18.12 -1.93
CA GLN A 68 -6.74 18.27 -0.95
C GLN A 68 -5.77 17.08 -0.96
N TYR A 69 -6.28 15.85 -1.08
CA TYR A 69 -5.41 14.70 -1.27
C TYR A 69 -4.59 14.81 -2.57
N LYS A 70 -5.22 15.24 -3.68
CA LYS A 70 -4.52 15.49 -4.94
C LYS A 70 -3.41 16.51 -4.79
N GLN A 71 -3.69 17.63 -4.12
CA GLN A 71 -2.70 18.68 -3.89
C GLN A 71 -1.53 18.16 -3.05
N THR A 72 -1.82 17.34 -2.02
CA THR A 72 -0.78 16.71 -1.20
C THR A 72 0.03 15.70 -1.99
N ALA A 73 -0.63 14.83 -2.77
CA ALA A 73 0.07 13.85 -3.62
C ALA A 73 0.94 14.52 -4.70
N LEU A 74 0.51 15.66 -5.24
CA LEU A 74 1.30 16.44 -6.20
C LEU A 74 2.57 17.04 -5.61
N GLN A 75 2.68 17.20 -4.28
CA GLN A 75 3.91 17.65 -3.63
C GLN A 75 5.05 16.62 -3.76
N LEU A 76 4.75 15.37 -4.08
CA LEU A 76 5.77 14.36 -4.38
C LEU A 76 6.48 14.63 -5.72
N TYR A 77 5.88 15.42 -6.61
CA TYR A 77 6.45 15.70 -7.90
C TYR A 77 7.75 16.50 -7.76
N GLY A 78 8.84 15.97 -8.29
CA GLY A 78 10.18 16.55 -8.16
C GLY A 78 10.87 16.25 -6.80
N VAL A 79 10.23 15.49 -5.93
CA VAL A 79 10.79 15.05 -4.63
C VAL A 79 11.19 13.59 -4.68
N VAL A 80 10.38 12.74 -5.31
CA VAL A 80 10.63 11.30 -5.45
C VAL A 80 11.21 10.97 -6.83
N GLY A 81 11.87 9.81 -6.95
CA GLY A 81 12.44 9.33 -8.21
C GLY A 81 11.40 9.07 -9.31
N GLY A 82 10.17 8.74 -8.92
CA GLY A 82 9.08 8.60 -9.88
C GLY A 82 7.74 8.28 -9.25
N ILE A 83 6.66 8.68 -9.95
CA ILE A 83 5.28 8.42 -9.55
C ILE A 83 4.60 7.60 -10.64
N ARG A 84 3.79 6.62 -10.24
CA ARG A 84 2.98 5.82 -11.15
C ARG A 84 1.53 5.76 -10.66
N MET A 85 0.61 5.57 -11.61
CA MET A 85 -0.78 5.23 -11.36
C MET A 85 -1.03 3.84 -11.97
N ASN A 86 -1.61 2.93 -11.19
CA ASN A 86 -1.69 1.52 -11.56
C ASN A 86 -3.14 1.05 -11.79
N GLY A 87 -4.12 1.68 -11.14
CA GLY A 87 -5.55 1.37 -11.30
C GLY A 87 -6.02 0.13 -10.52
N SER A 88 -5.17 -0.49 -9.70
CA SER A 88 -5.52 -1.59 -8.80
C SER A 88 -4.80 -1.45 -7.48
N ALA A 89 -5.52 -1.09 -6.41
CA ALA A 89 -4.96 -0.92 -5.08
C ALA A 89 -4.28 -2.20 -4.58
N ALA A 90 -4.95 -3.34 -4.67
CA ALA A 90 -4.40 -4.62 -4.21
C ALA A 90 -3.09 -5.00 -4.91
N ALA A 91 -3.00 -4.84 -6.24
CA ALA A 91 -1.77 -5.10 -6.98
C ALA A 91 -0.67 -4.10 -6.61
N ALA A 92 -1.01 -2.81 -6.53
CA ALA A 92 -0.06 -1.75 -6.23
C ALA A 92 0.60 -1.94 -4.84
N ILE A 93 -0.19 -2.32 -3.84
CA ILE A 93 0.32 -2.63 -2.50
C ILE A 93 1.22 -3.87 -2.53
N CYS A 94 0.86 -4.92 -3.27
CA CYS A 94 1.71 -6.11 -3.42
C CYS A 94 3.03 -5.78 -4.14
N TYR A 95 3.05 -4.80 -5.03
CA TYR A 95 4.30 -4.35 -5.66
C TYR A 95 5.24 -3.64 -4.68
N VAL A 96 4.71 -3.01 -3.62
CA VAL A 96 5.53 -2.55 -2.50
C VAL A 96 6.08 -3.75 -1.71
N ALA A 97 5.28 -4.77 -1.45
CA ALA A 97 5.71 -5.96 -0.72
C ALA A 97 6.86 -6.72 -1.39
N ILE A 98 6.96 -6.69 -2.72
CA ILE A 98 8.05 -7.32 -3.49
C ILE A 98 9.19 -6.34 -3.85
N GLY A 99 9.15 -5.11 -3.35
CA GLY A 99 10.20 -4.11 -3.61
C GLY A 99 10.25 -3.54 -5.03
N ARG A 100 9.17 -3.70 -5.83
CA ARG A 100 9.08 -3.04 -7.15
C ARG A 100 8.82 -1.54 -7.02
N PHE A 101 8.19 -1.15 -5.93
CA PHE A 101 7.93 0.21 -5.52
C PHE A 101 8.21 0.35 -4.02
N ASP A 102 8.45 1.58 -3.58
CA ASP A 102 8.89 1.88 -2.22
C ASP A 102 7.76 2.36 -1.33
N ALA A 103 6.74 2.93 -1.95
CA ALA A 103 5.53 3.38 -1.26
C ALA A 103 4.29 3.32 -2.15
N TRP A 104 3.17 3.12 -1.48
CA TRP A 104 1.83 3.28 -2.04
C TRP A 104 0.95 4.00 -1.02
N MET A 105 0.10 4.89 -1.52
CA MET A 105 -0.84 5.62 -0.69
C MET A 105 -2.11 5.92 -1.47
N GLU A 106 -3.24 5.82 -0.80
CA GLU A 106 -4.53 6.18 -1.38
C GLU A 106 -5.58 6.47 -0.30
N ALA A 107 -6.61 7.24 -0.69
CA ALA A 107 -7.78 7.57 0.10
C ALA A 107 -9.06 7.08 -0.59
N PHE A 108 -10.15 6.95 0.16
CA PHE A 108 -11.49 6.52 -0.31
C PHE A 108 -11.61 5.06 -0.74
N LEU A 109 -10.84 4.20 -0.11
CA LEU A 109 -10.88 2.76 -0.39
C LEU A 109 -11.83 2.00 0.55
N GLY A 110 -12.41 0.94 0.03
CA GLY A 110 -13.04 -0.09 0.85
C GLY A 110 -11.99 -1.02 1.45
N LYS A 111 -12.26 -1.56 2.63
CA LYS A 111 -11.33 -2.51 3.28
C LYS A 111 -11.01 -3.75 2.45
N TRP A 112 -11.89 -4.14 1.53
CA TRP A 112 -11.65 -5.24 0.58
C TRP A 112 -10.57 -4.94 -0.46
N ASP A 113 -10.25 -3.66 -0.70
CA ASP A 113 -9.24 -3.25 -1.68
C ASP A 113 -7.81 -3.44 -1.15
N TYR A 114 -7.61 -3.40 0.17
CA TYR A 114 -6.27 -3.35 0.75
C TYR A 114 -5.97 -4.34 1.87
N SER A 115 -6.99 -4.93 2.53
CA SER A 115 -6.72 -5.73 3.74
C SER A 115 -5.76 -6.91 3.50
N ALA A 116 -5.93 -7.65 2.41
CA ALA A 116 -5.04 -8.76 2.09
C ALA A 116 -3.61 -8.29 1.82
N ALA A 117 -3.47 -7.29 0.95
CA ALA A 117 -2.18 -6.75 0.55
C ALA A 117 -1.45 -6.04 1.70
N ALA A 118 -2.18 -5.40 2.62
CA ALA A 118 -1.61 -4.78 3.81
C ALA A 118 -0.89 -5.79 4.70
N LEU A 119 -1.51 -6.96 4.95
CA LEU A 119 -0.83 -8.03 5.69
C LEU A 119 0.41 -8.53 4.93
N ILE A 120 0.33 -8.67 3.62
CA ILE A 120 1.47 -9.12 2.80
C ILE A 120 2.64 -8.15 2.94
N VAL A 121 2.41 -6.82 2.87
CA VAL A 121 3.45 -5.81 3.08
C VAL A 121 4.05 -5.91 4.48
N GLN A 122 3.22 -6.05 5.52
CA GLN A 122 3.70 -6.18 6.90
C GLN A 122 4.60 -7.41 7.09
N GLN A 123 4.22 -8.56 6.49
CA GLN A 123 5.00 -9.79 6.59
C GLN A 123 6.23 -9.80 5.65
N ALA A 124 6.27 -8.92 4.66
CA ALA A 124 7.44 -8.66 3.81
C ALA A 124 8.46 -7.70 4.45
N GLY A 125 8.21 -7.22 5.68
CA GLY A 125 9.07 -6.28 6.40
C GLY A 125 8.76 -4.81 6.17
N GLY A 126 7.67 -4.49 5.46
CA GLY A 126 7.20 -3.13 5.26
C GLY A 126 6.33 -2.61 6.41
N LYS A 127 5.89 -1.37 6.28
CA LYS A 127 5.02 -0.71 7.25
C LYS A 127 3.73 -0.22 6.59
N VAL A 128 2.61 -0.43 7.31
CA VAL A 128 1.27 -0.01 6.88
C VAL A 128 0.60 0.73 8.02
N THR A 129 0.07 1.93 7.74
CA THR A 129 -0.75 2.73 8.69
C THR A 129 -1.86 3.46 7.93
N ASN A 130 -2.76 4.10 8.68
CA ASN A 130 -3.57 5.15 8.11
C ASN A 130 -2.74 6.45 7.89
N PHE A 131 -3.32 7.52 7.36
CA PHE A 131 -2.62 8.79 7.11
C PHE A 131 -2.12 9.48 8.39
N TYR A 132 -2.71 9.15 9.54
CA TYR A 132 -2.33 9.71 10.84
C TYR A 132 -1.29 8.86 11.59
N GLY A 133 -0.83 7.76 10.98
CA GLY A 133 0.18 6.88 11.54
C GLY A 133 -0.36 5.83 12.51
N GLU A 134 -1.67 5.63 12.53
CA GLU A 134 -2.31 4.64 13.41
C GLU A 134 -2.41 3.28 12.71
N ASP A 135 -2.31 2.21 13.52
CA ASP A 135 -2.38 0.82 13.01
C ASP A 135 -3.83 0.35 12.77
N ASN A 136 -4.83 1.20 13.08
CA ASN A 136 -6.25 0.89 12.89
C ASN A 136 -6.75 1.13 11.44
N PHE A 137 -5.87 1.12 10.46
CA PHE A 137 -6.14 1.43 9.06
C PHE A 137 -7.29 0.61 8.44
N ILE A 138 -7.62 -0.57 9.01
CA ILE A 138 -8.68 -1.45 8.47
C ILE A 138 -10.07 -0.82 8.56
N GLU A 139 -10.30 0.04 9.52
CA GLU A 139 -11.58 0.76 9.70
C GLU A 139 -11.55 2.17 9.07
N GLY A 140 -10.39 2.58 8.55
CA GLY A 140 -10.21 3.83 7.81
C GLY A 140 -10.45 3.67 6.31
N HIS A 141 -10.53 4.79 5.62
CA HIS A 141 -10.70 4.85 4.16
C HIS A 141 -9.45 5.38 3.46
N HIS A 142 -8.36 5.45 4.19
CA HIS A 142 -7.06 5.94 3.72
C HIS A 142 -5.94 5.12 4.35
N ILE A 143 -4.93 4.83 3.55
CA ILE A 143 -3.86 3.90 3.93
C ILE A 143 -2.55 4.31 3.25
N ILE A 144 -1.45 4.08 3.96
CA ILE A 144 -0.07 4.18 3.48
C ILE A 144 0.58 2.83 3.66
N ALA A 145 1.17 2.29 2.60
CA ALA A 145 2.01 1.11 2.63
C ALA A 145 3.40 1.46 2.08
N THR A 146 4.46 1.11 2.78
CA THR A 146 5.83 1.48 2.40
C THR A 146 6.83 0.37 2.71
N ASN A 147 8.08 0.55 2.26
CA ASN A 147 9.21 -0.29 2.64
C ASN A 147 9.64 -0.15 4.11
N GLY A 148 8.93 0.65 4.91
CA GLY A 148 9.23 0.89 6.32
C GLY A 148 10.19 2.07 6.53
N THR A 149 11.32 2.12 5.86
CA THR A 149 12.34 3.18 6.00
C THR A 149 11.78 4.55 5.63
N LEU A 150 11.05 4.64 4.53
CA LEU A 150 10.49 5.89 4.04
C LEU A 150 9.13 6.26 4.68
N HIS A 151 8.58 5.41 5.56
CA HIS A 151 7.21 5.57 6.08
C HIS A 151 6.97 6.92 6.76
N SER A 152 7.92 7.37 7.58
CA SER A 152 7.78 8.63 8.32
C SER A 152 7.68 9.86 7.42
N PHE A 153 8.30 9.84 6.24
CA PHE A 153 8.18 10.91 5.26
C PHE A 153 6.74 11.00 4.73
N PHE A 154 6.19 9.87 4.26
CA PHE A 154 4.83 9.84 3.71
C PHE A 154 3.77 10.13 4.77
N GLN A 155 3.95 9.64 6.00
CA GLN A 155 3.06 9.95 7.10
C GLN A 155 3.00 11.45 7.40
N LYS A 156 4.15 12.14 7.46
CA LYS A 156 4.19 13.59 7.68
C LYS A 156 3.50 14.36 6.54
N LEU A 157 3.75 13.95 5.30
CA LEU A 157 3.13 14.56 4.13
C LEU A 157 1.61 14.44 4.15
N LEU A 158 1.07 13.27 4.55
CA LEU A 158 -0.35 12.96 4.48
C LEU A 158 -1.13 13.32 5.75
N ALA A 159 -0.46 13.55 6.87
CA ALA A 159 -1.11 13.96 8.12
C ALA A 159 -1.85 15.31 8.01
N GLU A 160 -1.50 16.13 7.04
CA GLU A 160 -2.16 17.42 6.74
C GLU A 160 -3.44 17.25 5.92
N VAL A 161 -3.69 16.07 5.36
CA VAL A 161 -4.95 15.77 4.66
C VAL A 161 -6.07 15.65 5.71
N PRO A 162 -7.12 16.48 5.65
CA PRO A 162 -8.18 16.44 6.64
C PRO A 162 -8.95 15.13 6.60
N PRO A 163 -9.61 14.77 7.70
CA PRO A 163 -10.48 13.60 7.75
C PRO A 163 -11.48 13.62 6.61
N LEU A 164 -11.59 12.48 5.94
CA LEU A 164 -12.51 12.30 4.83
C LEU A 164 -13.91 12.13 5.39
N ASN A 165 -14.71 13.19 5.34
CA ASN A 165 -16.16 13.10 5.61
C ASN A 165 -16.80 12.35 4.44
N MET A 166 -17.28 11.16 4.70
CA MET A 166 -18.12 10.39 3.77
C MET A 166 -19.58 10.74 3.97
#